data_e5f43a6057980aa4659adb67258f6c2e
#
_entry.id   e5f43a6057980aa4659adb67258f6c2e
#
_cell.length_a   1.000
_cell.length_b   1.000
_cell.length_c   1.000
_cell.angle_alpha   90.00
_cell.angle_beta   90.00
_cell.angle_gamma   90.00
#
_symmetry.space_group_name_H-M   'P 1'
#
loop_
_entity.id
_entity.type
_entity.pdbx_description
1 polymer ?
#
loop_
_entity_poly.entity_id
_entity_poly.type
_entity_poly.pdbx_seq_one_letter_code
_entity_poly.pdbx_strand_id
1 'polypeptide(L)'
;MEVRTCLVAAGLVLAAGTASAGPIPMDTPIKLGNVETVCTGIGEGKNDPRWRTYPVRVELVDASARYIAGAHVSLSDVTGASMAEFDCSGSWVLFRLPAGLYTVSARLTASPVTPATARFQPPQTGQTRIVLRFPAQP
;
A
#
# COMPACT_ATOMS: atom_id res chain seq x y z
N MET A 1 28.49 -53.29 -1.71
CA MET A 1 27.35 -52.51 -2.21
C MET A 1 27.18 -51.28 -1.36
N GLU A 2 27.64 -50.17 -1.87
CA GLU A 2 27.47 -48.91 -1.15
C GLU A 2 26.18 -48.25 -1.58
N VAL A 3 25.27 -48.09 -0.63
CA VAL A 3 24.08 -47.30 -0.82
C VAL A 3 24.43 -45.83 -0.60
N ARG A 4 24.64 -45.10 -1.67
CA ARG A 4 24.81 -43.67 -1.57
C ARG A 4 23.44 -43.04 -1.35
N THR A 5 23.17 -42.69 -0.11
CA THR A 5 22.01 -41.86 0.20
C THR A 5 22.32 -40.44 -0.27
N CYS A 6 21.77 -40.05 -1.39
CA CYS A 6 21.78 -38.64 -1.76
C CYS A 6 20.81 -37.93 -0.82
N LEU A 7 21.33 -37.31 0.21
CA LEU A 7 20.60 -36.30 0.96
C LEU A 7 20.43 -35.10 0.06
N VAL A 8 19.30 -35.05 -0.62
CA VAL A 8 18.84 -33.81 -1.23
C VAL A 8 18.42 -32.91 -0.07
N ALA A 9 19.32 -32.06 0.37
CA ALA A 9 18.95 -30.95 1.22
C ALA A 9 18.02 -30.06 0.39
N ALA A 10 16.72 -30.24 0.53
CA ALA A 10 15.76 -29.26 0.05
C ALA A 10 15.98 -28.01 0.87
N GLY A 11 16.79 -27.12 0.33
CA GLY A 11 16.97 -25.80 0.92
C GLY A 11 15.63 -25.11 0.88
N LEU A 12 15.00 -24.92 2.05
CA LEU A 12 13.86 -24.04 2.19
C LEU A 12 14.38 -22.63 1.94
N VAL A 13 14.26 -22.17 0.72
CA VAL A 13 14.49 -20.77 0.41
C VAL A 13 13.25 -20.04 0.98
N LEU A 14 13.36 -19.57 2.22
CA LEU A 14 12.48 -18.56 2.75
C LEU A 14 12.77 -17.28 1.94
N ALA A 15 12.20 -17.20 0.77
CA ALA A 15 12.08 -15.92 0.11
C ALA A 15 11.23 -15.06 1.04
N ALA A 16 11.85 -14.01 1.64
CA ALA A 16 11.08 -12.96 2.27
C ALA A 16 10.22 -12.33 1.16
N GLY A 17 9.09 -12.97 0.88
CA GLY A 17 8.22 -12.56 -0.19
C GLY A 17 7.63 -11.21 0.13
N THR A 18 7.78 -10.25 -0.79
CA THR A 18 6.98 -9.05 -0.85
C THR A 18 5.52 -9.45 -0.79
N ALA A 19 4.77 -8.94 0.19
CA ALA A 19 3.34 -9.14 0.21
C ALA A 19 2.73 -8.36 -0.95
N SER A 20 2.41 -9.07 -2.02
CA SER A 20 1.88 -8.50 -3.25
C SER A 20 0.47 -9.05 -3.48
N ALA A 21 -0.44 -8.15 -3.81
CA ALA A 21 -1.77 -8.48 -4.28
C ALA A 21 -2.06 -7.63 -5.52
N GLY A 22 -2.82 -8.18 -6.45
CA GLY A 22 -3.38 -7.40 -7.55
C GLY A 22 -4.45 -6.44 -7.03
N PRO A 23 -5.57 -6.28 -7.75
CA PRO A 23 -6.67 -5.45 -7.28
C PRO A 23 -7.22 -5.95 -5.93
N ILE A 24 -7.36 -5.03 -4.97
CA ILE A 24 -7.98 -5.34 -3.70
C ILE A 24 -9.43 -4.85 -3.68
N PRO A 25 -10.31 -5.50 -2.91
CA PRO A 25 -11.71 -5.08 -2.86
C PRO A 25 -11.85 -3.69 -2.23
N MET A 26 -12.86 -2.94 -2.70
CA MET A 26 -13.20 -1.65 -2.13
C MET A 26 -13.85 -1.81 -0.75
N ASP A 27 -13.60 -0.85 0.12
CA ASP A 27 -14.26 -0.71 1.42
C ASP A 27 -14.15 -1.97 2.32
N THR A 28 -13.07 -2.71 2.15
CA THR A 28 -12.83 -3.98 2.85
C THR A 28 -11.43 -4.00 3.40
N PRO A 29 -11.25 -4.12 4.73
CA PRO A 29 -9.92 -4.31 5.30
C PRO A 29 -9.30 -5.61 4.83
N ILE A 30 -8.05 -5.55 4.41
CA ILE A 30 -7.26 -6.72 4.06
C ILE A 30 -5.90 -6.66 4.73
N LYS A 31 -5.29 -7.80 4.94
CA LYS A 31 -3.98 -7.89 5.57
C LYS A 31 -2.95 -8.39 4.56
N LEU A 32 -1.89 -7.59 4.37
CA LEU A 32 -0.75 -7.93 3.53
C LEU A 32 0.49 -7.94 4.44
N GLY A 33 0.97 -9.11 4.80
CA GLY A 33 2.04 -9.23 5.79
C GLY A 33 1.65 -8.57 7.12
N ASN A 34 2.45 -7.63 7.60
CA ASN A 34 2.19 -6.89 8.83
C ASN A 34 1.37 -5.61 8.62
N VAL A 35 0.87 -5.39 7.42
CA VAL A 35 0.15 -4.17 7.06
C VAL A 35 -1.33 -4.50 6.85
N GLU A 36 -2.21 -3.81 7.57
CA GLU A 36 -3.63 -3.82 7.26
C GLU A 36 -3.92 -2.61 6.38
N THR A 37 -4.61 -2.83 5.28
CA THR A 37 -4.93 -1.76 4.33
C THR A 37 -6.39 -1.81 3.91
N VAL A 38 -6.91 -0.63 3.56
CA VAL A 38 -8.26 -0.47 3.00
C VAL A 38 -8.15 0.44 1.79
N CYS A 39 -8.76 0.03 0.69
CA CYS A 39 -8.96 0.87 -0.48
C CYS A 39 -10.38 1.43 -0.44
N THR A 40 -10.52 2.74 -0.43
CA THR A 40 -11.83 3.43 -0.32
C THR A 40 -11.78 4.79 -1.00
N GLY A 41 -12.70 5.67 -0.70
CA GLY A 41 -12.69 7.05 -1.18
C GLY A 41 -13.65 7.32 -2.32
N ILE A 42 -14.54 6.38 -2.64
CA ILE A 42 -15.56 6.54 -3.67
C ILE A 42 -16.94 6.33 -3.05
N GLY A 43 -17.86 7.25 -3.32
CA GLY A 43 -19.24 7.14 -2.89
C GLY A 43 -19.42 7.12 -1.38
N GLU A 44 -20.43 6.43 -0.90
CA GLU A 44 -20.78 6.37 0.52
C GLU A 44 -19.77 5.56 1.34
N GLY A 45 -19.05 4.64 0.73
CA GLY A 45 -18.07 3.79 1.41
C GLY A 45 -16.99 4.57 2.14
N LYS A 46 -16.59 5.73 1.62
CA LYS A 46 -15.58 6.59 2.25
C LYS A 46 -16.02 7.16 3.60
N ASN A 47 -17.30 7.20 3.87
CA ASN A 47 -17.88 7.77 5.10
C ASN A 47 -18.00 6.76 6.23
N ASP A 48 -17.52 5.53 6.05
CA ASP A 48 -17.55 4.51 7.09
C ASP A 48 -16.74 4.99 8.31
N PRO A 49 -17.38 5.03 9.51
CA PRO A 49 -16.68 5.51 10.71
C PRO A 49 -15.48 4.66 11.11
N ARG A 50 -15.39 3.40 10.67
CA ARG A 50 -14.22 2.54 10.92
C ARG A 50 -12.93 3.13 10.35
N TRP A 51 -13.02 3.91 9.28
CA TRP A 51 -11.84 4.47 8.61
C TRP A 51 -11.10 5.49 9.45
N ARG A 52 -11.78 6.12 10.41
CA ARG A 52 -11.14 7.07 11.33
C ARG A 52 -10.20 6.42 12.33
N THR A 53 -10.31 5.11 12.52
CA THR A 53 -9.45 4.36 13.45
C THR A 53 -8.11 3.98 12.85
N TYR A 54 -7.95 4.16 11.54
CA TYR A 54 -6.68 3.89 10.86
C TYR A 54 -5.72 5.05 11.09
N PRO A 55 -4.47 4.77 11.50
CA PRO A 55 -3.52 5.84 11.82
C PRO A 55 -3.03 6.62 10.60
N VAL A 56 -3.16 6.06 9.40
CA VAL A 56 -2.67 6.68 8.17
C VAL A 56 -3.74 6.66 7.10
N ARG A 57 -3.99 7.83 6.51
CA ARG A 57 -4.86 7.98 5.35
C ARG A 57 -4.08 8.64 4.22
N VAL A 58 -3.95 7.94 3.12
CA VAL A 58 -3.32 8.44 1.90
C VAL A 58 -4.43 8.82 0.92
N GLU A 59 -4.38 10.05 0.41
CA GLU A 59 -5.35 10.56 -0.55
C GLU A 59 -4.66 10.86 -1.86
N LEU A 60 -5.26 10.42 -2.96
CA LEU A 60 -4.76 10.62 -4.31
C LEU A 60 -5.51 11.80 -4.93
N VAL A 61 -4.78 12.83 -5.32
CA VAL A 61 -5.38 14.03 -5.91
C VAL A 61 -4.64 14.44 -7.18
N ASP A 62 -5.34 15.15 -8.06
CA ASP A 62 -4.75 15.77 -9.24
C ASP A 62 -4.11 17.14 -8.89
N ALA A 63 -3.57 17.80 -9.90
CA ALA A 63 -2.92 19.11 -9.73
C ALA A 63 -3.87 20.18 -9.17
N SER A 64 -5.19 20.01 -9.35
CA SER A 64 -6.22 20.92 -8.84
C SER A 64 -6.78 20.50 -7.48
N ALA A 65 -6.15 19.53 -6.81
CA ALA A 65 -6.57 18.96 -5.53
C ALA A 65 -7.91 18.21 -5.58
N ARG A 66 -8.35 17.76 -6.75
CA ARG A 66 -9.52 16.89 -6.90
C ARG A 66 -9.10 15.44 -6.72
N TYR A 67 -9.94 14.65 -6.08
CA TYR A 67 -9.66 13.23 -5.92
C TYR A 67 -9.61 12.51 -7.25
N ILE A 68 -8.61 11.65 -7.41
CA ILE A 68 -8.47 10.75 -8.56
C ILE A 68 -8.40 9.32 -8.05
N ALA A 69 -8.90 8.39 -8.85
CA ALA A 69 -9.01 7.00 -8.48
C ALA A 69 -8.21 6.12 -9.43
N GLY A 70 -7.78 4.96 -8.92
CA GLY A 70 -7.09 3.96 -9.74
C GLY A 70 -5.58 4.13 -9.75
N ALA A 71 -4.91 3.51 -8.78
CA ALA A 71 -3.47 3.53 -8.69
C ALA A 71 -2.90 2.19 -8.28
N HIS A 72 -1.69 1.92 -8.73
CA HIS A 72 -0.84 0.89 -8.14
C HIS A 72 -0.08 1.50 -6.97
N VAL A 73 -0.27 0.93 -5.79
CA VAL A 73 0.28 1.45 -4.54
C VAL A 73 1.39 0.55 -4.05
N SER A 74 2.51 1.15 -3.66
CA SER A 74 3.66 0.45 -3.08
C SER A 74 3.98 1.06 -1.73
N LEU A 75 4.23 0.21 -0.75
CA LEU A 75 4.66 0.62 0.58
C LEU A 75 6.00 -0.05 0.88
N SER A 76 6.98 0.73 1.30
CA SER A 76 8.30 0.23 1.69
C SER A 76 8.71 0.74 3.05
N ASP A 77 9.61 -0.01 3.71
CA ASP A 77 10.18 0.40 4.98
C ASP A 77 11.40 1.32 4.79
N VAL A 78 12.03 1.70 5.89
CA VAL A 78 13.19 2.61 5.87
C VAL A 78 14.39 2.06 5.10
N THR A 79 14.51 0.74 4.97
CA THR A 79 15.59 0.10 4.21
C THR A 79 15.32 0.05 2.70
N GLY A 80 14.10 0.44 2.29
CA GLY A 80 13.66 0.32 0.91
C GLY A 80 13.04 -1.03 0.57
N ALA A 81 12.95 -1.94 1.54
CA ALA A 81 12.31 -3.23 1.32
C ALA A 81 10.80 -3.05 1.15
N SER A 82 10.24 -3.67 0.12
CA SER A 82 8.82 -3.64 -0.14
C SER A 82 8.05 -4.39 0.94
N MET A 83 7.03 -3.75 1.50
CA MET A 83 6.15 -4.35 2.51
C MET A 83 4.81 -4.76 1.94
N ALA A 84 4.29 -4.01 0.98
CA ALA A 84 3.02 -4.29 0.34
C ALA A 84 2.93 -3.61 -1.02
N GLU A 85 2.32 -4.28 -1.97
CA GLU A 85 1.98 -3.74 -3.29
C GLU A 85 0.60 -4.22 -3.68
N PHE A 86 -0.24 -3.32 -4.20
CA PHE A 86 -1.60 -3.66 -4.60
C PHE A 86 -2.17 -2.58 -5.52
N ASP A 87 -3.25 -2.92 -6.21
CA ASP A 87 -4.01 -1.97 -7.00
C ASP A 87 -5.25 -1.52 -6.22
N CYS A 88 -5.45 -0.22 -6.16
CA CYS A 88 -6.60 0.40 -5.51
C CYS A 88 -7.43 1.15 -6.53
N SER A 89 -8.71 0.80 -6.63
CA SER A 89 -9.66 1.49 -7.52
C SER A 89 -10.27 2.74 -6.89
N GLY A 90 -9.96 3.01 -5.63
CA GLY A 90 -10.41 4.20 -4.93
C GLY A 90 -9.41 5.33 -4.97
N SER A 91 -9.75 6.43 -4.30
CA SER A 91 -8.90 7.60 -4.16
C SER A 91 -8.28 7.74 -2.77
N TRP A 92 -8.63 6.88 -1.83
CA TRP A 92 -8.04 6.82 -0.50
C TRP A 92 -7.49 5.44 -0.21
N VAL A 93 -6.33 5.41 0.44
CA VAL A 93 -5.74 4.19 0.97
C VAL A 93 -5.47 4.40 2.45
N LEU A 94 -5.97 3.49 3.26
CA LEU A 94 -5.77 3.51 4.70
C LEU A 94 -4.75 2.45 5.08
N PHE A 95 -3.88 2.79 6.03
CA PHE A 95 -2.91 1.85 6.56
C PHE A 95 -2.96 1.77 8.07
N ARG A 96 -2.84 0.55 8.57
CA ARG A 96 -2.49 0.25 9.96
C ARG A 96 -1.27 -0.64 9.96
N LEU A 97 -0.19 -0.16 10.56
CA LEU A 97 1.13 -0.77 10.47
C LEU A 97 1.93 -0.43 11.73
N PRO A 98 2.98 -1.24 12.03
CA PRO A 98 3.83 -0.99 13.19
C PRO A 98 4.49 0.39 13.15
N ALA A 99 4.92 0.87 14.32
CA ALA A 99 5.70 2.09 14.40
C ALA A 99 6.96 2.00 13.53
N GLY A 100 7.32 3.09 12.88
CA GLY A 100 8.48 3.13 11.98
C GLY A 100 8.36 4.21 10.93
N LEU A 101 9.38 4.30 10.10
CA LEU A 101 9.42 5.23 8.98
C LEU A 101 9.18 4.45 7.68
N TYR A 102 8.24 4.95 6.88
CA TYR A 102 7.80 4.28 5.66
C TYR A 102 7.79 5.23 4.48
N THR A 103 7.79 4.64 3.29
CA THR A 103 7.58 5.36 2.03
C THR A 103 6.39 4.75 1.31
N VAL A 104 5.42 5.58 0.96
CA VAL A 104 4.32 5.19 0.09
C VAL A 104 4.52 5.83 -1.28
N SER A 105 4.31 5.04 -2.32
CA SER A 105 4.36 5.49 -3.71
C SER A 105 3.11 5.03 -4.42
N ALA A 106 2.55 5.86 -5.27
CA ALA A 106 1.41 5.52 -6.08
C ALA A 106 1.64 5.91 -7.53
N ARG A 107 1.28 5.01 -8.44
CA ARG A 107 1.34 5.21 -9.87
C ARG A 107 -0.07 5.06 -10.43
N LEU A 108 -0.54 6.06 -11.16
CA LEU A 108 -1.86 5.98 -11.79
C LEU A 108 -1.89 4.89 -12.84
N THR A 109 -2.90 4.03 -12.79
CA THR A 109 -3.03 2.90 -13.71
C THR A 109 -3.48 3.35 -15.10
N ALA A 110 -4.25 4.43 -15.19
CA ALA A 110 -4.80 4.94 -16.44
C ALA A 110 -3.93 5.98 -17.14
N SER A 111 -2.79 6.35 -16.55
CA SER A 111 -2.04 7.51 -17.00
C SER A 111 -0.53 7.32 -16.78
N PRO A 112 0.33 7.63 -17.77
CA PRO A 112 1.77 7.43 -17.68
C PRO A 112 2.50 8.57 -16.93
N VAL A 113 1.85 9.29 -16.04
CA VAL A 113 2.50 10.34 -15.25
C VAL A 113 3.47 9.76 -14.22
N THR A 114 4.41 10.59 -13.78
CA THR A 114 5.37 10.23 -12.75
C THR A 114 4.67 9.80 -11.46
N PRO A 115 5.11 8.72 -10.82
CA PRO A 115 4.59 8.31 -9.52
C PRO A 115 4.71 9.42 -8.48
N ALA A 116 3.73 9.51 -7.60
CA ALA A 116 3.80 10.37 -6.43
C ALA A 116 4.26 9.56 -5.23
N THR A 117 5.14 10.14 -4.42
CA THR A 117 5.80 9.45 -3.32
C THR A 117 5.84 10.35 -2.09
N ALA A 118 5.65 9.76 -0.91
CA ALA A 118 5.78 10.47 0.36
C ALA A 118 6.37 9.55 1.42
N ARG A 119 7.20 10.12 2.28
CA ARG A 119 7.66 9.47 3.51
C ARG A 119 6.74 9.82 4.65
N PHE A 120 6.52 8.90 5.56
CA PHE A 120 5.67 9.14 6.70
C PHE A 120 6.03 8.25 7.88
N GLN A 121 5.59 8.68 9.05
CA GLN A 121 5.68 7.92 10.28
C GLN A 121 4.27 7.85 10.86
N PRO A 122 3.73 6.64 11.11
CA PRO A 122 2.42 6.53 11.72
C PRO A 122 2.39 7.23 13.08
N PRO A 123 1.35 8.02 13.37
CA PRO A 123 1.22 8.66 14.67
C PRO A 123 0.89 7.62 15.74
N GLN A 124 1.24 7.89 17.00
CA GLN A 124 0.86 7.05 18.13
C GLN A 124 -0.63 7.14 18.43
N THR A 125 -1.23 8.28 18.15
CA THR A 125 -2.66 8.54 18.32
C THR A 125 -3.18 9.36 17.16
N GLY A 126 -4.46 9.17 16.83
CA GLY A 126 -5.11 9.89 15.76
C GLY A 126 -4.77 9.36 14.37
N GLN A 127 -5.03 10.16 13.38
CA GLN A 127 -4.83 9.81 11.98
C GLN A 127 -4.00 10.89 11.28
N THR A 128 -2.93 10.46 10.61
CA THR A 128 -2.15 11.32 9.72
C THR A 128 -2.72 11.25 8.31
N ARG A 129 -2.93 12.40 7.71
CA ARG A 129 -3.38 12.53 6.32
C ARG A 129 -2.19 12.83 5.44
N ILE A 130 -1.99 12.00 4.42
CA ILE A 130 -0.93 12.15 3.42
C ILE A 130 -1.59 12.38 2.07
N VAL A 131 -1.24 13.47 1.41
CA VAL A 131 -1.78 13.78 0.09
C VAL A 131 -0.71 13.49 -0.96
N LEU A 132 -1.00 12.57 -1.86
CA LEU A 132 -0.18 12.32 -3.04
C LEU A 132 -0.80 13.06 -4.22
N ARG A 133 -0.09 14.09 -4.66
CA ARG A 133 -0.53 14.94 -5.76
C ARG A 133 0.18 14.54 -7.04
N PHE A 134 -0.62 14.26 -8.07
CA PHE A 134 -0.10 13.93 -9.38
C PHE A 134 -0.10 15.18 -10.25
N PRO A 135 0.96 15.38 -11.07
CA PRO A 135 1.03 16.53 -11.95
C PRO A 135 -0.06 16.49 -13.01
N ALA A 136 -0.41 17.68 -13.55
CA ALA A 136 -1.32 17.74 -14.67
C ALA A 136 -0.75 16.98 -15.86
N GLN A 137 -1.61 16.31 -16.62
CA GLN A 137 -1.25 15.69 -17.90
C GLN A 137 -0.89 16.78 -18.90
N PRO A 138 0.20 16.62 -19.68
CA PRO A 138 0.47 17.53 -20.79
C PRO A 138 -0.57 17.40 -21.89
#